data_31ce44950706a533c674310e4f453263
#
_entry.id   31ce44950706a533c674310e4f453263
#
_cell.length_a   1.000
_cell.length_b   1.000
_cell.length_c   1.000
_cell.angle_alpha   90.00
_cell.angle_beta   90.00
_cell.angle_gamma   90.00
#
_symmetry.space_group_name_H-M   'P 1'
#
loop_
_entity.id
_entity.type
_entity.pdbx_description
1 polymer ?
#
loop_
_entity_poly.entity_id
_entity_poly.type
_entity_poly.pdbx_seq_one_letter_code
_entity_poly.pdbx_strand_id
1 'polypeptide(L)'
;MRLRSLRQAAGWALLTLLLCLSGNARAEDVYLSVADFMAQQFADVPAPAMLWLDETQRQQAVALSKEDPGFRQRYWSDGTTSAWVLNVIGRDHPITLGISVKDGRIASLRVLIYRESRGWEVRHAFFTRQFDQAQLENGKLDRSIDGITGATLSVDALQRAARLALWLDQQLTP
;
A
#
# COMPACT_ATOMS: atom_id res chain seq x y z
N MET A 1 30.60 53.55 18.68
CA MET A 1 30.17 53.18 17.32
C MET A 1 30.46 51.69 16.98
N ARG A 2 30.27 50.75 17.94
CA ARG A 2 30.57 49.29 17.75
C ARG A 2 29.44 48.31 18.11
N LEU A 3 28.23 48.79 18.47
CA LEU A 3 27.12 47.92 18.90
C LEU A 3 26.07 47.62 17.83
N ARG A 4 26.12 48.27 16.65
CA ARG A 4 25.18 48.01 15.55
C ARG A 4 25.55 46.82 14.66
N SER A 5 26.84 46.47 14.55
CA SER A 5 27.32 45.39 13.69
C SER A 5 27.04 43.99 14.23
N LEU A 6 26.98 43.81 15.56
CA LEU A 6 26.73 42.51 16.19
C LEU A 6 25.26 42.05 16.08
N ARG A 7 24.30 43.01 16.01
CA ARG A 7 22.88 42.68 15.86
C ARG A 7 22.51 42.22 14.43
N GLN A 8 23.23 42.74 13.43
CA GLN A 8 23.02 42.33 12.04
C GLN A 8 23.60 40.93 11.74
N ALA A 9 24.78 40.61 12.32
CA ALA A 9 25.40 39.28 12.12
C ALA A 9 24.54 38.16 12.78
N ALA A 10 23.92 38.42 13.92
CA ALA A 10 23.04 37.43 14.59
C ALA A 10 21.76 37.16 13.78
N GLY A 11 21.20 38.17 13.09
CA GLY A 11 20.01 38.02 12.28
C GLY A 11 20.25 37.12 11.03
N TRP A 12 21.42 37.26 10.43
CA TRP A 12 21.76 36.45 9.23
C TRP A 12 22.12 35.00 9.60
N ALA A 13 22.71 34.76 10.77
CA ALA A 13 22.99 33.42 11.26
C ALA A 13 21.70 32.62 11.59
N LEU A 14 20.66 33.30 12.11
CA LEU A 14 19.36 32.66 12.35
C LEU A 14 18.62 32.35 11.07
N LEU A 15 18.73 33.20 10.03
CA LEU A 15 18.08 32.99 8.74
C LEU A 15 18.71 31.81 7.98
N THR A 16 20.05 31.68 8.04
CA THR A 16 20.75 30.54 7.43
C THR A 16 20.49 29.23 8.14
N LEU A 17 20.31 29.22 9.46
CA LEU A 17 19.97 28.03 10.24
C LEU A 17 18.56 27.53 9.93
N LEU A 18 17.60 28.44 9.66
CA LEU A 18 16.24 28.07 9.29
C LEU A 18 16.15 27.44 7.88
N LEU A 19 17.03 27.79 6.95
CA LEU A 19 17.07 27.20 5.62
C LEU A 19 17.68 25.78 5.60
N CYS A 20 18.50 25.42 6.57
CA CYS A 20 19.11 24.08 6.66
C CYS A 20 18.16 23.01 7.22
N LEU A 21 17.00 23.39 7.76
CA LEU A 21 15.96 22.48 8.26
C LEU A 21 14.93 22.08 7.19
N SER A 22 15.13 22.46 5.94
CA SER A 22 14.41 21.86 4.81
C SER A 22 14.89 20.41 4.63
N GLY A 23 14.48 19.54 5.58
CA GLY A 23 14.66 18.12 5.43
C GLY A 23 14.08 17.73 4.06
N ASN A 24 14.83 16.96 3.28
CA ASN A 24 14.37 16.32 2.07
C ASN A 24 13.13 15.47 2.42
N ALA A 25 11.94 16.09 2.44
CA ALA A 25 10.72 15.34 2.33
C ALA A 25 10.79 14.65 0.97
N ARG A 26 11.14 13.36 0.96
CA ARG A 26 10.99 12.55 -0.23
C ARG A 26 9.52 12.68 -0.62
N ALA A 27 9.28 13.23 -1.81
CA ALA A 27 7.94 13.31 -2.36
C ALA A 27 7.42 11.87 -2.47
N GLU A 28 6.32 11.58 -1.78
CA GLU A 28 5.58 10.35 -2.00
C GLU A 28 4.96 10.45 -3.38
N ASP A 29 5.27 9.50 -4.26
CA ASP A 29 4.61 9.43 -5.57
C ASP A 29 3.21 8.83 -5.37
N VAL A 30 2.22 9.71 -5.19
CA VAL A 30 0.79 9.35 -5.15
C VAL A 30 0.29 9.21 -6.59
N TYR A 31 -0.02 7.98 -7.01
CA TYR A 31 -0.53 7.68 -8.35
C TYR A 31 -2.04 7.62 -8.43
N LEU A 32 -2.68 7.22 -7.34
CA LEU A 32 -4.13 7.14 -7.22
C LEU A 32 -4.52 7.39 -5.76
N SER A 33 -5.48 8.26 -5.52
CA SER A 33 -5.99 8.46 -4.17
C SER A 33 -6.84 7.25 -3.73
N VAL A 34 -6.96 7.03 -2.41
CA VAL A 34 -7.86 5.99 -1.87
C VAL A 34 -9.30 6.26 -2.31
N ALA A 35 -9.74 7.54 -2.31
CA ALA A 35 -11.10 7.91 -2.72
C ALA A 35 -11.36 7.57 -4.18
N ASP A 36 -10.44 7.89 -5.08
CA ASP A 36 -10.57 7.57 -6.51
C ASP A 36 -10.51 6.06 -6.75
N PHE A 37 -9.68 5.34 -6.01
CA PHE A 37 -9.67 3.87 -6.07
C PHE A 37 -11.03 3.31 -5.66
N MET A 38 -11.60 3.74 -4.52
CA MET A 38 -12.92 3.25 -4.07
C MET A 38 -14.04 3.61 -5.07
N ALA A 39 -14.02 4.82 -5.64
CA ALA A 39 -14.99 5.21 -6.68
C ALA A 39 -14.88 4.37 -7.96
N GLN A 40 -13.73 3.75 -8.24
CA GLN A 40 -13.57 2.81 -9.34
C GLN A 40 -14.11 1.40 -9.02
N GLN A 41 -14.22 1.04 -7.73
CA GLN A 41 -14.66 -0.30 -7.32
C GLN A 41 -16.17 -0.37 -7.03
N PHE A 42 -16.78 0.74 -6.60
CA PHE A 42 -18.17 0.80 -6.16
C PHE A 42 -18.93 1.91 -6.90
N ALA A 43 -20.15 1.63 -7.31
CA ALA A 43 -21.05 2.67 -7.84
C ALA A 43 -21.39 3.70 -6.75
N ASP A 44 -21.72 3.20 -5.55
CA ASP A 44 -21.88 3.97 -4.33
C ASP A 44 -20.85 3.46 -3.32
N VAL A 45 -19.90 4.30 -2.92
CA VAL A 45 -18.82 3.88 -2.01
C VAL A 45 -19.39 3.61 -0.62
N PRO A 46 -19.35 2.36 -0.13
CA PRO A 46 -19.87 2.03 1.19
C PRO A 46 -19.03 2.67 2.30
N ALA A 47 -19.62 2.82 3.49
CA ALA A 47 -18.88 3.24 4.67
C ALA A 47 -17.79 2.20 5.00
N PRO A 48 -16.59 2.63 5.44
CA PRO A 48 -15.55 1.70 5.85
C PRO A 48 -15.97 0.93 7.11
N ALA A 49 -15.66 -0.35 7.13
CA ALA A 49 -15.83 -1.23 8.26
C ALA A 49 -14.49 -1.75 8.78
N MET A 50 -14.50 -2.46 9.91
CA MET A 50 -13.31 -3.03 10.55
C MET A 50 -13.49 -4.52 10.73
N LEU A 51 -12.57 -5.29 10.17
CA LEU A 51 -12.38 -6.70 10.47
C LEU A 51 -11.41 -6.81 11.65
N TRP A 52 -11.80 -7.53 12.69
CA TRP A 52 -10.95 -7.85 13.84
C TRP A 52 -10.44 -9.27 13.69
N LEU A 53 -9.11 -9.41 13.69
CA LEU A 53 -8.43 -10.69 13.65
C LEU A 53 -8.15 -11.16 15.09
N ASP A 54 -8.40 -12.42 15.36
CA ASP A 54 -7.85 -13.05 16.56
C ASP A 54 -6.36 -13.39 16.38
N GLU A 55 -5.71 -13.91 17.42
CA GLU A 55 -4.28 -14.22 17.36
C GLU A 55 -3.95 -15.29 16.31
N THR A 56 -4.81 -16.29 16.15
CA THR A 56 -4.61 -17.37 15.17
C THR A 56 -4.74 -16.81 13.73
N GLN A 57 -5.76 -16.01 13.48
CA GLN A 57 -5.98 -15.33 12.21
C GLN A 57 -4.82 -14.38 11.89
N ARG A 58 -4.33 -13.62 12.88
CA ARG A 58 -3.18 -12.73 12.71
C ARG A 58 -1.92 -13.51 12.30
N GLN A 59 -1.65 -14.64 12.94
CA GLN A 59 -0.52 -15.52 12.59
C GLN A 59 -0.66 -16.10 11.18
N GLN A 60 -1.85 -16.48 10.75
CA GLN A 60 -2.11 -16.91 9.37
C GLN A 60 -1.87 -15.77 8.37
N ALA A 61 -2.32 -14.57 8.67
CA ALA A 61 -2.07 -13.39 7.85
C ALA A 61 -0.56 -13.08 7.74
N VAL A 62 0.20 -13.17 8.83
CA VAL A 62 1.68 -13.06 8.83
C VAL A 62 2.32 -14.11 7.93
N ALA A 63 1.85 -15.35 7.98
CA ALA A 63 2.39 -16.42 7.12
C ALA A 63 2.22 -16.13 5.62
N LEU A 64 1.12 -15.46 5.24
CA LEU A 64 0.81 -15.09 3.85
C LEU A 64 1.55 -13.85 3.39
N SER A 65 1.59 -12.81 4.23
CA SER A 65 2.14 -11.49 3.88
C SER A 65 3.62 -11.33 4.25
N LYS A 66 4.14 -12.19 5.14
CA LYS A 66 5.46 -12.07 5.79
C LYS A 66 5.63 -10.80 6.62
N GLU A 67 4.54 -10.12 6.91
CA GLU A 67 4.47 -8.89 7.70
C GLU A 67 3.28 -8.98 8.64
N ASP A 68 3.39 -8.36 9.81
CA ASP A 68 2.29 -8.33 10.78
C ASP A 68 1.26 -7.27 10.36
N PRO A 69 0.06 -7.66 9.94
CA PRO A 69 -0.98 -6.71 9.56
C PRO A 69 -1.66 -6.06 10.79
N GLY A 70 -1.36 -6.53 12.01
CA GLY A 70 -2.05 -6.15 13.23
C GLY A 70 -3.43 -6.82 13.38
N PHE A 71 -4.14 -6.44 14.44
CA PHE A 71 -5.43 -7.03 14.79
C PHE A 71 -6.62 -6.40 14.07
N ARG A 72 -6.45 -5.27 13.38
CA ARG A 72 -7.55 -4.50 12.78
C ARG A 72 -7.26 -4.23 11.33
N GLN A 73 -8.18 -4.68 10.45
CA GLN A 73 -8.09 -4.41 9.02
C GLN A 73 -9.29 -3.58 8.59
N ARG A 74 -9.03 -2.42 7.99
CA ARG A 74 -10.08 -1.59 7.42
C ARG A 74 -10.45 -2.09 6.03
N TYR A 75 -11.73 -2.19 5.76
CA TYR A 75 -12.24 -2.60 4.46
C TYR A 75 -13.50 -1.83 4.08
N TRP A 76 -13.87 -1.91 2.82
CA TRP A 76 -15.13 -1.44 2.26
C TRP A 76 -15.79 -2.62 1.58
N SER A 77 -17.11 -2.78 1.74
CA SER A 77 -17.83 -3.87 1.08
C SER A 77 -19.29 -3.48 0.83
N ASP A 78 -19.78 -3.85 -0.35
CA ASP A 78 -21.19 -3.78 -0.73
C ASP A 78 -21.90 -5.14 -0.58
N GLY A 79 -21.24 -6.14 0.00
CA GLY A 79 -21.73 -7.51 0.17
C GLY A 79 -21.34 -8.46 -0.99
N THR A 80 -20.91 -7.94 -2.13
CA THR A 80 -20.45 -8.73 -3.29
C THR A 80 -18.97 -8.51 -3.59
N THR A 81 -18.51 -7.30 -3.36
CA THR A 81 -17.13 -6.87 -3.55
C THR A 81 -16.58 -6.37 -2.24
N SER A 82 -15.38 -6.77 -1.88
CA SER A 82 -14.60 -6.16 -0.81
C SER A 82 -13.42 -5.37 -1.38
N ALA A 83 -13.04 -4.28 -0.72
CA ALA A 83 -11.88 -3.49 -1.10
C ALA A 83 -10.99 -3.20 0.12
N TRP A 84 -9.70 -3.29 -0.07
CA TRP A 84 -8.66 -3.22 0.94
C TRP A 84 -7.60 -2.20 0.56
N VAL A 85 -7.11 -1.45 1.53
CA VAL A 85 -5.91 -0.61 1.37
C VAL A 85 -4.82 -1.18 2.25
N LEU A 86 -3.84 -1.80 1.63
CA LEU A 86 -2.76 -2.52 2.31
C LEU A 86 -1.42 -1.81 2.09
N ASN A 87 -0.58 -1.80 3.14
CA ASN A 87 0.80 -1.39 3.05
C ASN A 87 1.68 -2.63 3.15
N VAL A 88 2.59 -2.80 2.21
CA VAL A 88 3.56 -3.90 2.19
C VAL A 88 4.95 -3.34 1.93
N ILE A 89 5.94 -3.86 2.64
CA ILE A 89 7.33 -3.43 2.42
C ILE A 89 7.84 -4.05 1.11
N GLY A 90 8.28 -3.19 0.20
CA GLY A 90 8.97 -3.60 -1.00
C GLY A 90 10.40 -4.02 -0.67
N ARG A 91 11.35 -3.11 -0.92
CA ARG A 91 12.75 -3.30 -0.51
C ARG A 91 13.03 -2.60 0.83
N ASP A 92 12.77 -1.30 0.90
CA ASP A 92 13.14 -0.44 2.04
C ASP A 92 11.95 0.38 2.55
N HIS A 93 10.94 0.59 1.71
CA HIS A 93 9.80 1.47 1.99
C HIS A 93 8.46 0.78 1.71
N PRO A 94 7.37 1.24 2.37
CA PRO A 94 6.05 0.68 2.12
C PRO A 94 5.49 1.11 0.76
N ILE A 95 4.92 0.13 0.06
CA ILE A 95 4.09 0.30 -1.12
C ILE A 95 2.64 0.24 -0.65
N THR A 96 1.86 1.29 -0.89
CA THR A 96 0.43 1.31 -0.58
C THR A 96 -0.35 0.79 -1.78
N LEU A 97 -1.15 -0.24 -1.57
CA LEU A 97 -1.93 -0.92 -2.59
C LEU A 97 -3.42 -0.80 -2.30
N GLY A 98 -4.21 -0.57 -3.35
CA GLY A 98 -5.64 -0.80 -3.35
C GLY A 98 -5.92 -2.13 -4.04
N ILE A 99 -6.64 -3.02 -3.36
CA ILE A 99 -7.00 -4.35 -3.87
C ILE A 99 -8.47 -4.57 -3.65
N SER A 100 -9.22 -4.90 -4.70
CA SER A 100 -10.60 -5.34 -4.59
C SER A 100 -10.74 -6.82 -4.93
N VAL A 101 -11.61 -7.48 -4.19
CA VAL A 101 -11.93 -8.90 -4.34
C VAL A 101 -13.43 -9.01 -4.60
N LYS A 102 -13.79 -9.83 -5.57
CA LYS A 102 -15.17 -10.16 -5.93
C LYS A 102 -15.27 -11.65 -6.21
N ASP A 103 -16.24 -12.30 -5.63
CA ASP A 103 -16.46 -13.76 -5.79
C ASP A 103 -15.19 -14.60 -5.50
N GLY A 104 -14.40 -14.19 -4.45
CA GLY A 104 -13.15 -14.82 -4.05
C GLY A 104 -11.99 -14.65 -5.05
N ARG A 105 -12.11 -13.70 -6.00
CA ARG A 105 -11.12 -13.40 -7.04
C ARG A 105 -10.68 -11.94 -6.98
N ILE A 106 -9.45 -11.66 -7.31
CA ILE A 106 -8.99 -10.27 -7.45
C ILE A 106 -9.74 -9.63 -8.62
N ALA A 107 -10.54 -8.60 -8.33
CA ALA A 107 -11.21 -7.79 -9.33
C ALA A 107 -10.29 -6.66 -9.83
N SER A 108 -9.49 -6.08 -8.94
CA SER A 108 -8.51 -5.04 -9.29
C SER A 108 -7.37 -4.99 -8.27
N LEU A 109 -6.15 -4.76 -8.75
CA LEU A 109 -4.99 -4.42 -7.93
C LEU A 109 -4.35 -3.15 -8.50
N ARG A 110 -4.14 -2.14 -7.65
CA ARG A 110 -3.52 -0.85 -8.01
C ARG A 110 -2.48 -0.45 -7.00
N VAL A 111 -1.37 0.09 -7.49
CA VAL A 111 -0.42 0.83 -6.63
C VAL A 111 -0.99 2.24 -6.43
N LEU A 112 -1.29 2.58 -5.18
CA LEU A 112 -1.81 3.89 -4.81
C LEU A 112 -0.65 4.86 -4.53
N ILE A 113 0.30 4.43 -3.69
CA ILE A 113 1.46 5.24 -3.33
C ILE A 113 2.71 4.36 -3.43
N TYR A 114 3.73 4.88 -4.07
CA TYR A 114 5.02 4.21 -4.22
C TYR A 114 6.11 5.06 -3.59
N ARG A 115 6.92 4.46 -2.71
CA ARG A 115 7.95 5.19 -1.94
C ARG A 115 9.35 4.65 -2.16
N GLU A 116 9.47 3.58 -2.96
CA GLU A 116 10.76 3.00 -3.31
C GLU A 116 11.46 3.80 -4.41
N SER A 117 12.78 3.75 -4.43
CA SER A 117 13.59 4.45 -5.44
C SER A 117 13.68 3.70 -6.78
N ARG A 118 13.30 2.41 -6.81
CA ARG A 118 13.39 1.52 -7.98
C ARG A 118 12.21 0.54 -7.99
N GLY A 119 11.92 -0.04 -9.16
CA GLY A 119 10.86 -1.03 -9.30
C GLY A 119 9.47 -0.42 -9.43
N TRP A 120 9.38 0.85 -9.75
CA TRP A 120 8.13 1.60 -9.95
C TRP A 120 7.29 1.08 -11.12
N GLU A 121 7.88 0.24 -11.98
CA GLU A 121 7.21 -0.37 -13.12
C GLU A 121 6.02 -1.26 -12.70
N VAL A 122 6.04 -1.80 -11.46
CA VAL A 122 4.95 -2.60 -10.90
C VAL A 122 3.62 -1.86 -10.81
N ARG A 123 3.61 -0.51 -10.88
CA ARG A 123 2.40 0.31 -10.88
C ARG A 123 1.61 0.27 -12.19
N HIS A 124 2.26 -0.08 -13.29
CA HIS A 124 1.64 -0.04 -14.61
C HIS A 124 0.65 -1.19 -14.83
N ALA A 125 -0.37 -0.90 -15.61
CA ALA A 125 -1.44 -1.84 -15.90
C ALA A 125 -0.94 -3.14 -16.57
N PHE A 126 0.16 -3.09 -17.35
CA PHE A 126 0.73 -4.32 -17.94
C PHE A 126 1.17 -5.32 -16.86
N PHE A 127 1.61 -4.84 -15.71
CA PHE A 127 2.00 -5.69 -14.59
C PHE A 127 0.82 -6.03 -13.68
N THR A 128 0.06 -5.01 -13.22
CA THR A 128 -1.02 -5.22 -12.25
C THR A 128 -2.16 -6.10 -12.78
N ARG A 129 -2.41 -6.10 -14.09
CA ARG A 129 -3.43 -6.98 -14.71
C ARG A 129 -3.13 -8.46 -14.62
N GLN A 130 -1.90 -8.85 -14.33
CA GLN A 130 -1.56 -10.25 -14.10
C GLN A 130 -2.29 -10.84 -12.88
N PHE A 131 -2.68 -9.97 -11.94
CA PHE A 131 -3.44 -10.35 -10.76
C PHE A 131 -4.95 -10.47 -11.01
N ASP A 132 -5.47 -9.94 -12.13
CA ASP A 132 -6.90 -9.97 -12.43
C ASP A 132 -7.40 -11.42 -12.44
N GLN A 133 -8.51 -11.69 -11.73
CA GLN A 133 -9.11 -13.01 -11.55
C GLN A 133 -8.25 -14.03 -10.78
N ALA A 134 -7.12 -13.64 -10.19
CA ALA A 134 -6.34 -14.54 -9.34
C ALA A 134 -7.13 -14.96 -8.10
N GLN A 135 -6.93 -16.20 -7.66
CA GLN A 135 -7.51 -16.79 -6.46
C GLN A 135 -6.42 -17.24 -5.50
N LEU A 136 -6.81 -17.47 -4.24
CA LEU A 136 -5.94 -18.06 -3.24
C LEU A 136 -6.17 -19.58 -3.16
N GLU A 137 -5.17 -20.35 -3.52
CA GLU A 137 -5.17 -21.81 -3.43
C GLU A 137 -4.00 -22.29 -2.58
N ASN A 138 -4.28 -22.97 -1.48
CA ASN A 138 -3.26 -23.49 -0.56
C ASN A 138 -2.22 -22.44 -0.13
N GLY A 139 -2.65 -21.19 0.14
CA GLY A 139 -1.79 -20.09 0.56
C GLY A 139 -0.95 -19.44 -0.56
N LYS A 140 -1.20 -19.81 -1.82
CA LYS A 140 -0.55 -19.25 -3.02
C LYS A 140 -1.58 -18.69 -3.99
N LEU A 141 -1.14 -17.83 -4.90
CA LEU A 141 -1.98 -17.47 -6.04
C LEU A 141 -2.09 -18.67 -6.99
N ASP A 142 -3.26 -18.87 -7.59
CA ASP A 142 -3.58 -19.94 -8.55
C ASP A 142 -2.79 -19.82 -9.87
N ARG A 143 -1.98 -18.78 -10.01
CA ARG A 143 -1.21 -18.46 -11.21
C ARG A 143 0.17 -17.93 -10.89
N SER A 144 1.06 -18.00 -11.85
CA SER A 144 2.35 -17.37 -11.84
C SER A 144 2.22 -15.89 -12.22
N ILE A 145 2.97 -15.03 -11.54
CA ILE A 145 3.10 -13.60 -11.86
C ILE A 145 4.50 -13.39 -12.40
N ASP A 146 4.60 -12.91 -13.63
CA ASP A 146 5.88 -12.64 -14.26
C ASP A 146 6.64 -11.54 -13.53
N GLY A 147 7.95 -11.74 -13.39
CA GLY A 147 8.81 -10.77 -12.73
C GLY A 147 9.15 -9.57 -13.63
N ILE A 148 9.66 -8.54 -13.00
CA ILE A 148 10.28 -7.38 -13.69
C ILE A 148 11.74 -7.33 -13.27
N THR A 149 12.66 -7.30 -14.27
CA THR A 149 14.09 -7.21 -14.00
C THR A 149 14.40 -5.95 -13.19
N GLY A 150 15.07 -6.12 -12.03
CA GLY A 150 15.37 -5.02 -11.13
C GLY A 150 14.25 -4.64 -10.15
N ALA A 151 13.06 -5.26 -10.24
CA ALA A 151 11.91 -4.99 -9.37
C ALA A 151 11.46 -6.21 -8.53
N THR A 152 12.30 -7.22 -8.35
CA THR A 152 11.93 -8.51 -7.71
C THR A 152 11.25 -8.35 -6.36
N LEU A 153 11.77 -7.46 -5.49
CA LEU A 153 11.21 -7.24 -4.16
C LEU A 153 9.85 -6.54 -4.22
N SER A 154 9.65 -5.60 -5.16
CA SER A 154 8.34 -4.97 -5.37
C SER A 154 7.33 -5.98 -5.93
N VAL A 155 7.74 -6.84 -6.86
CA VAL A 155 6.90 -7.93 -7.39
C VAL A 155 6.47 -8.89 -6.27
N ASP A 156 7.40 -9.35 -5.42
CA ASP A 156 7.08 -10.20 -4.26
C ASP A 156 6.14 -9.48 -3.26
N ALA A 157 6.36 -8.19 -3.02
CA ALA A 157 5.49 -7.40 -2.15
C ALA A 157 4.04 -7.37 -2.66
N LEU A 158 3.83 -7.11 -3.97
CA LEU A 158 2.48 -7.12 -4.54
C LEU A 158 1.83 -8.52 -4.48
N GLN A 159 2.60 -9.59 -4.70
CA GLN A 159 2.08 -10.97 -4.56
C GLN A 159 1.68 -11.28 -3.11
N ARG A 160 2.46 -10.82 -2.12
CA ARG A 160 2.14 -10.99 -0.70
C ARG A 160 0.86 -10.25 -0.33
N ALA A 161 0.72 -8.99 -0.77
CA ALA A 161 -0.49 -8.22 -0.55
C ALA A 161 -1.73 -8.85 -1.21
N ALA A 162 -1.58 -9.36 -2.42
CA ALA A 162 -2.66 -10.04 -3.15
C ALA A 162 -3.16 -11.27 -2.37
N ARG A 163 -2.25 -12.11 -1.87
CA ARG A 163 -2.61 -13.27 -1.03
C ARG A 163 -3.31 -12.84 0.25
N LEU A 164 -2.79 -11.79 0.91
CA LEU A 164 -3.40 -11.25 2.13
C LEU A 164 -4.81 -10.75 1.86
N ALA A 165 -5.03 -9.96 0.81
CA ALA A 165 -6.36 -9.42 0.48
C ALA A 165 -7.38 -10.53 0.20
N LEU A 166 -7.00 -11.55 -0.57
CA LEU A 166 -7.85 -12.71 -0.84
C LEU A 166 -8.19 -13.49 0.43
N TRP A 167 -7.22 -13.66 1.33
CA TRP A 167 -7.45 -14.32 2.60
C TRP A 167 -8.34 -13.49 3.53
N LEU A 168 -8.12 -12.17 3.60
CA LEU A 168 -8.95 -11.26 4.40
C LEU A 168 -10.41 -11.27 3.91
N ASP A 169 -10.63 -11.32 2.61
CA ASP A 169 -11.97 -11.44 2.02
C ASP A 169 -12.69 -12.70 2.49
N GLN A 170 -11.99 -13.83 2.58
CA GLN A 170 -12.53 -15.09 3.11
C GLN A 170 -12.95 -14.98 4.60
N GLN A 171 -12.37 -14.06 5.38
CA GLN A 171 -12.74 -13.84 6.76
C GLN A 171 -14.02 -13.00 6.90
N LEU A 172 -14.50 -12.36 5.83
CA LEU A 172 -15.77 -11.61 5.83
C LEU A 172 -16.98 -12.50 5.62
N THR A 173 -16.78 -13.69 5.06
CA THR A 173 -17.85 -14.65 4.83
C THR A 173 -18.14 -15.39 6.15
N PRO A 174 -19.39 -15.39 6.66
CA PRO A 174 -19.76 -16.07 7.89
C PRO A 174 -19.68 -17.59 7.79
#